data_d750aa50a8a9f0cc101c2eb89ac4b3f4
#
_entry.id   d750aa50a8a9f0cc101c2eb89ac4b3f4
#
_cell.length_a   1.000
_cell.length_b   1.000
_cell.length_c   1.000
_cell.angle_alpha   90.00
_cell.angle_beta   90.00
_cell.angle_gamma   90.00
#
_symmetry.space_group_name_H-M   'P 1'
#
loop_
_entity.id
_entity.type
_entity.pdbx_description
1 polymer ?
#
loop_
_entity_poly.entity_id
_entity_poly.type
_entity_poly.pdbx_seq_one_letter_code
_entity_poly.pdbx_strand_id
1 'polypeptide(L)'
;MTLNGETLEAEAEQLCATARWCYARGWVPATSGNFSVREGGRILVTASGLDKGLLTREGLLEVDMHGRVVGSDARPSAETSLHLVLYEARSEAKAILHVHTVWNTLLSGLHAEAGHVTLTGYEILKGLDGVRTHEHVERVPILKNSQDYVELAEGLRAALHQYPGAHGVLLSKHGLYTWGESVAGARRHLDALEFLFEVEGRR
;
A
#
# COMPACT_ATOMS: atom_id res chain seq x y z
N MET A 1 -21.15 14.98 16.32
CA MET A 1 -19.68 14.90 16.11
C MET A 1 -19.06 13.55 16.46
N THR A 2 -19.83 12.52 16.81
CA THR A 2 -19.35 11.20 17.29
C THR A 2 -19.22 10.13 16.22
N LEU A 3 -20.00 10.15 15.14
CA LEU A 3 -20.01 9.10 14.10
C LEU A 3 -18.68 8.92 13.36
N ASN A 4 -17.94 10.00 13.07
CA ASN A 4 -16.65 9.89 12.34
C ASN A 4 -15.52 9.31 13.20
N GLY A 5 -15.57 9.46 14.52
CA GLY A 5 -14.59 8.86 15.43
C GLY A 5 -14.76 7.35 15.54
N GLU A 6 -16.00 6.87 15.67
CA GLU A 6 -16.30 5.43 15.76
C GLU A 6 -15.95 4.70 14.45
N THR A 7 -16.14 5.35 13.29
CA THR A 7 -15.78 4.78 11.99
C THR A 7 -14.26 4.65 11.84
N LEU A 8 -13.47 5.67 12.23
CA LEU A 8 -12.00 5.62 12.15
C LEU A 8 -11.42 4.53 13.07
N GLU A 9 -11.98 4.36 14.28
CA GLU A 9 -11.54 3.29 15.19
C GLU A 9 -11.85 1.90 14.62
N ALA A 10 -13.00 1.71 14.00
CA ALA A 10 -13.35 0.44 13.34
C ALA A 10 -12.40 0.15 12.16
N GLU A 11 -12.07 1.15 11.34
CA GLU A 11 -11.09 1.02 10.24
C GLU A 11 -9.68 0.75 10.79
N ALA A 12 -9.28 1.36 11.91
CA ALA A 12 -8.00 1.11 12.57
C ALA A 12 -7.86 -0.34 13.04
N GLU A 13 -8.92 -0.89 13.64
CA GLU A 13 -8.94 -2.31 14.04
C GLU A 13 -8.84 -3.25 12.83
N GLN A 14 -9.55 -2.96 11.74
CA GLN A 14 -9.45 -3.72 10.49
C GLN A 14 -8.04 -3.62 9.89
N LEU A 15 -7.40 -2.44 9.96
CA LEU A 15 -6.03 -2.24 9.50
C LEU A 15 -5.05 -3.09 10.32
N CYS A 16 -5.16 -3.09 11.66
CA CYS A 16 -4.35 -3.93 12.53
C CYS A 16 -4.54 -5.42 12.23
N ALA A 17 -5.78 -5.86 12.03
CA ALA A 17 -6.08 -7.24 11.64
C ALA A 17 -5.46 -7.60 10.27
N THR A 18 -5.49 -6.65 9.31
CA THR A 18 -4.88 -6.82 7.99
C THR A 18 -3.36 -6.88 8.09
N ALA A 19 -2.73 -6.07 8.93
CA ALA A 19 -1.28 -6.12 9.16
C ALA A 19 -0.84 -7.48 9.74
N ARG A 20 -1.55 -7.99 10.74
CA ARG A 20 -1.31 -9.34 11.30
C ARG A 20 -1.52 -10.44 10.25
N TRP A 21 -2.51 -10.29 9.39
CA TRP A 21 -2.75 -11.21 8.27
C TRP A 21 -1.60 -11.17 7.23
N CYS A 22 -1.05 -10.00 6.89
CA CYS A 22 0.13 -9.88 6.05
C CYS A 22 1.36 -10.53 6.71
N TYR A 23 1.55 -10.33 8.02
CA TYR A 23 2.62 -10.97 8.78
C TYR A 23 2.53 -12.50 8.72
N ALA A 24 1.35 -13.05 8.94
CA ALA A 24 1.12 -14.51 8.89
C ALA A 24 1.42 -15.12 7.50
N ARG A 25 1.39 -14.31 6.43
CA ARG A 25 1.77 -14.71 5.07
C ARG A 25 3.26 -14.49 4.76
N GLY A 26 4.04 -13.93 5.69
CA GLY A 26 5.44 -13.57 5.45
C GLY A 26 5.62 -12.37 4.51
N TRP A 27 4.63 -11.51 4.38
CA TRP A 27 4.65 -10.36 3.47
C TRP A 27 5.26 -9.10 4.06
N VAL A 28 5.56 -9.11 5.34
CA VAL A 28 6.18 -8.00 6.08
C VAL A 28 7.32 -8.50 6.98
N PRO A 29 8.36 -9.13 6.39
CA PRO A 29 9.47 -9.69 7.14
C PRO A 29 10.28 -8.59 7.85
N ALA A 30 10.96 -8.94 8.94
CA ALA A 30 11.91 -8.08 9.65
C ALA A 30 11.35 -6.69 10.00
N THR A 31 10.10 -6.62 10.49
CA THR A 31 9.40 -5.38 10.83
C THR A 31 9.11 -4.45 9.64
N SER A 32 9.34 -4.91 8.41
CA SER A 32 9.08 -4.15 7.19
C SER A 32 7.58 -3.88 6.96
N GLY A 33 7.30 -3.13 5.90
CA GLY A 33 5.95 -2.73 5.55
C GLY A 33 5.36 -1.66 6.47
N ASN A 34 4.38 -0.96 5.97
CA ASN A 34 3.64 0.06 6.70
C ASN A 34 2.24 0.21 6.13
N PHE A 35 1.32 0.61 6.98
CA PHE A 35 -0.10 0.63 6.68
C PHE A 35 -0.70 1.93 7.17
N SER A 36 -1.69 2.44 6.45
CA SER A 36 -2.44 3.61 6.89
C SER A 36 -3.92 3.51 6.54
N VAL A 37 -4.72 4.26 7.28
CA VAL A 37 -6.15 4.45 7.04
C VAL A 37 -6.50 5.92 7.19
N ARG A 38 -7.43 6.40 6.35
CA ARG A 38 -7.91 7.78 6.34
C ARG A 38 -9.43 7.82 6.48
N GLU A 39 -9.93 8.61 7.42
CA GLU A 39 -11.35 8.90 7.55
C GLU A 39 -11.59 10.31 8.11
N GLY A 40 -12.53 11.05 7.53
CA GLY A 40 -12.93 12.37 8.01
C GLY A 40 -11.79 13.42 8.05
N GLY A 41 -10.79 13.31 7.20
CA GLY A 41 -9.60 14.19 7.17
C GLY A 41 -8.51 13.81 8.19
N ARG A 42 -8.70 12.75 8.98
CA ARG A 42 -7.70 12.17 9.90
C ARG A 42 -7.00 10.99 9.22
N ILE A 43 -5.72 10.85 9.46
CA ILE A 43 -4.90 9.74 8.92
C ILE A 43 -4.21 9.04 10.09
N LEU A 44 -4.38 7.73 10.16
CA LEU A 44 -3.61 6.87 11.06
C LEU A 44 -2.59 6.09 10.24
N VAL A 45 -1.35 6.06 10.70
CA VAL A 45 -0.26 5.33 10.04
C VAL A 45 0.50 4.50 11.08
N THR A 46 1.03 3.36 10.69
CA THR A 46 1.84 2.52 11.57
C THR A 46 3.10 3.25 12.03
N ALA A 47 3.40 3.17 13.33
CA ALA A 47 4.66 3.62 13.87
C ALA A 47 5.84 2.81 13.31
N SER A 48 7.02 3.45 13.26
CA SER A 48 8.24 2.83 12.74
C SER A 48 8.72 1.66 13.60
N GLY A 49 9.24 0.61 12.97
CA GLY A 49 9.94 -0.50 13.63
C GLY A 49 9.07 -1.50 14.39
N LEU A 50 7.73 -1.40 14.32
CA LEU A 50 6.83 -2.34 14.99
C LEU A 50 6.73 -3.68 14.26
N ASP A 51 6.67 -4.77 15.03
CA ASP A 51 6.29 -6.09 14.52
C ASP A 51 4.81 -6.09 14.13
N LYS A 52 4.54 -6.29 12.83
CA LYS A 52 3.18 -6.27 12.29
C LYS A 52 2.33 -7.46 12.75
N GLY A 53 2.98 -8.54 13.19
CA GLY A 53 2.29 -9.68 13.80
C GLY A 53 1.67 -9.37 15.17
N LEU A 54 2.18 -8.35 15.84
CA LEU A 54 1.72 -7.89 17.15
C LEU A 54 1.04 -6.51 17.10
N LEU A 55 0.75 -6.00 15.89
CA LEU A 55 0.20 -4.65 15.75
C LEU A 55 -1.17 -4.53 16.41
N THR A 56 -1.30 -3.52 17.26
CA THR A 56 -2.53 -3.09 17.91
C THR A 56 -2.82 -1.62 17.60
N ARG A 57 -3.94 -1.10 18.07
CA ARG A 57 -4.35 0.31 17.87
C ARG A 57 -3.31 1.31 18.36
N GLU A 58 -2.64 1.01 19.47
CA GLU A 58 -1.60 1.84 20.07
C GLU A 58 -0.35 1.98 19.18
N GLY A 59 -0.17 1.05 18.24
CA GLY A 59 0.88 1.12 17.22
C GLY A 59 0.55 1.99 16.02
N LEU A 60 -0.63 2.63 15.99
CA LEU A 60 -1.04 3.58 14.96
C LEU A 60 -0.94 5.00 15.48
N LEU A 61 -0.27 5.86 14.72
CA LEU A 61 -0.09 7.27 15.02
C LEU A 61 -0.98 8.12 14.12
N GLU A 62 -1.64 9.11 14.69
CA GLU A 62 -2.34 10.12 13.91
C GLU A 62 -1.34 11.10 13.31
N VAL A 63 -1.44 11.36 12.00
CA VAL A 63 -0.61 12.34 11.29
C VAL A 63 -1.48 13.34 10.53
N ASP A 64 -0.98 14.56 10.40
CA ASP A 64 -1.56 15.57 9.52
C ASP A 64 -1.13 15.34 8.06
N MET A 65 -1.67 16.15 7.13
CA MET A 65 -1.33 16.09 5.70
C MET A 65 0.12 16.48 5.37
N HIS A 66 0.89 16.94 6.36
CA HIS A 66 2.33 17.19 6.26
C HIS A 66 3.17 16.06 6.86
N GLY A 67 2.54 14.97 7.33
CA GLY A 67 3.21 13.83 7.97
C GLY A 67 3.66 14.09 9.41
N ARG A 68 3.22 15.18 10.04
CA ARG A 68 3.55 15.49 11.43
C ARG A 68 2.62 14.73 12.36
N VAL A 69 3.19 14.04 13.34
CA VAL A 69 2.40 13.31 14.34
C VAL A 69 1.62 14.27 15.22
N VAL A 70 0.36 13.94 15.46
CA VAL A 70 -0.55 14.70 16.31
C VAL A 70 -0.58 14.08 17.70
N GLY A 71 -0.26 14.88 18.73
CA GLY A 71 -0.42 14.49 20.13
C GLY A 71 0.57 13.45 20.67
N SER A 72 1.69 13.20 19.99
CA SER A 72 2.73 12.25 20.42
C SER A 72 4.09 12.64 19.87
N ASP A 73 5.17 12.24 20.58
CA ASP A 73 6.56 12.35 20.11
C ASP A 73 7.06 11.08 19.39
N ALA A 74 6.19 10.09 19.19
CA ALA A 74 6.54 8.87 18.49
C ALA A 74 6.85 9.14 17.01
N ARG A 75 7.63 8.26 16.40
CA ARG A 75 8.05 8.41 14.99
C ARG A 75 7.18 7.57 14.09
N PRO A 76 6.51 8.16 13.08
CA PRO A 76 5.81 7.40 12.06
C PRO A 76 6.82 6.69 11.16
N SER A 77 6.32 5.80 10.28
CA SER A 77 7.15 5.23 9.22
C SER A 77 7.86 6.34 8.42
N ALA A 78 9.13 6.12 8.07
CA ALA A 78 9.87 7.03 7.20
C ALA A 78 9.18 7.25 5.84
N GLU A 79 8.38 6.27 5.41
CA GLU A 79 7.64 6.27 4.14
C GLU A 79 6.24 6.91 4.24
N THR A 80 5.90 7.53 5.36
CA THR A 80 4.60 8.21 5.56
C THR A 80 4.31 9.22 4.44
N SER A 81 5.32 9.93 3.94
CA SER A 81 5.18 10.87 2.83
C SER A 81 4.61 10.23 1.56
N LEU A 82 4.94 8.96 1.28
CA LEU A 82 4.41 8.23 0.11
C LEU A 82 2.93 7.90 0.30
N HIS A 83 2.50 7.58 1.52
CA HIS A 83 1.07 7.43 1.83
C HIS A 83 0.30 8.74 1.60
N LEU A 84 0.87 9.87 2.03
CA LEU A 84 0.21 11.17 1.82
C LEU A 84 0.07 11.52 0.34
N VAL A 85 1.11 11.24 -0.47
CA VAL A 85 1.05 11.40 -1.94
C VAL A 85 -0.03 10.51 -2.54
N LEU A 86 -0.16 9.26 -2.10
CA LEU A 86 -1.20 8.36 -2.56
C LEU A 86 -2.60 8.87 -2.20
N TYR A 87 -2.82 9.36 -0.98
CA TYR A 87 -4.08 9.96 -0.57
C TYR A 87 -4.42 11.24 -1.33
N GLU A 88 -3.41 12.03 -1.72
CA GLU A 88 -3.58 13.21 -2.54
C GLU A 88 -3.99 12.84 -3.97
N ALA A 89 -3.31 11.87 -4.58
CA ALA A 89 -3.51 11.45 -5.96
C ALA A 89 -4.73 10.53 -6.16
N ARG A 90 -5.18 9.86 -5.10
CA ARG A 90 -6.31 8.91 -5.07
C ARG A 90 -7.29 9.35 -3.98
N SER A 91 -8.13 10.32 -4.31
CA SER A 91 -9.07 10.92 -3.35
C SER A 91 -10.07 9.90 -2.77
N GLU A 92 -10.39 8.85 -3.53
CA GLU A 92 -11.23 7.73 -3.13
C GLU A 92 -10.55 6.77 -2.15
N ALA A 93 -9.21 6.71 -2.12
CA ALA A 93 -8.48 5.79 -1.25
C ALA A 93 -8.69 6.13 0.22
N LYS A 94 -9.12 5.15 1.01
CA LYS A 94 -9.25 5.23 2.47
C LYS A 94 -8.24 4.38 3.21
N ALA A 95 -7.63 3.40 2.55
CA ALA A 95 -6.57 2.59 3.13
C ALA A 95 -5.43 2.39 2.12
N ILE A 96 -4.20 2.36 2.63
CA ILE A 96 -2.98 2.09 1.87
C ILE A 96 -2.19 1.02 2.61
N LEU A 97 -1.75 0.02 1.85
CA LEU A 97 -0.96 -1.10 2.34
C LEU A 97 0.37 -1.16 1.59
N HIS A 98 1.47 -1.21 2.33
CA HIS A 98 2.81 -1.41 1.79
C HIS A 98 3.42 -2.69 2.36
N VAL A 99 3.84 -3.59 1.47
CA VAL A 99 4.38 -4.91 1.81
C VAL A 99 5.63 -5.22 1.02
N HIS A 100 6.48 -6.10 1.58
CA HIS A 100 7.73 -6.59 1.00
C HIS A 100 7.65 -8.10 0.82
N THR A 101 7.13 -8.58 -0.29
CA THR A 101 7.11 -10.01 -0.59
C THR A 101 8.28 -10.43 -1.46
N VAL A 102 8.56 -11.72 -1.50
CA VAL A 102 9.59 -12.25 -2.41
C VAL A 102 9.26 -11.92 -3.86
N TRP A 103 7.98 -12.06 -4.24
CA TRP A 103 7.58 -11.94 -5.64
C TRP A 103 7.53 -10.48 -6.11
N ASN A 104 6.99 -9.54 -5.31
CA ASN A 104 7.00 -8.13 -5.69
C ASN A 104 8.43 -7.57 -5.72
N THR A 105 9.31 -8.00 -4.81
CA THR A 105 10.73 -7.63 -4.80
C THR A 105 11.47 -8.16 -6.02
N LEU A 106 11.25 -9.44 -6.37
CA LEU A 106 11.89 -10.08 -7.53
C LEU A 106 11.44 -9.42 -8.84
N LEU A 107 10.12 -9.36 -9.07
CA LEU A 107 9.56 -8.86 -10.34
C LEU A 107 9.84 -7.38 -10.54
N SER A 108 9.79 -6.56 -9.47
CA SER A 108 10.18 -5.16 -9.58
C SER A 108 11.64 -4.95 -9.96
N GLY A 109 12.52 -5.89 -9.57
CA GLY A 109 13.91 -5.88 -10.02
C GLY A 109 14.07 -6.34 -11.47
N LEU A 110 13.39 -7.43 -11.86
CA LEU A 110 13.48 -8.00 -13.21
C LEU A 110 12.90 -7.06 -14.28
N HIS A 111 11.83 -6.36 -13.98
CA HIS A 111 11.14 -5.47 -14.91
C HIS A 111 11.49 -3.99 -14.73
N ALA A 112 12.53 -3.66 -13.95
CA ALA A 112 12.91 -2.27 -13.67
C ALA A 112 13.16 -1.44 -14.92
N GLU A 113 13.80 -2.01 -15.97
CA GLU A 113 14.07 -1.33 -17.24
C GLU A 113 12.77 -1.11 -18.05
N ALA A 114 11.80 -2.03 -17.96
CA ALA A 114 10.49 -1.87 -18.61
C ALA A 114 9.62 -0.82 -17.92
N GLY A 115 9.92 -0.47 -16.66
CA GLY A 115 9.23 0.52 -15.87
C GLY A 115 7.85 0.07 -15.35
N HIS A 116 7.41 -1.15 -15.61
CA HIS A 116 6.17 -1.73 -15.09
C HIS A 116 6.15 -3.26 -15.22
N VAL A 117 5.34 -3.91 -14.38
CA VAL A 117 4.91 -5.30 -14.57
C VAL A 117 3.54 -5.28 -15.27
N THR A 118 3.39 -6.10 -16.31
CA THR A 118 2.11 -6.28 -17.01
C THR A 118 1.47 -7.62 -16.61
N LEU A 119 0.21 -7.57 -16.16
CA LEU A 119 -0.59 -8.70 -15.73
C LEU A 119 -1.87 -8.76 -16.59
N THR A 120 -2.08 -9.85 -17.29
CA THR A 120 -3.25 -10.03 -18.18
C THR A 120 -3.59 -11.49 -18.40
N GLY A 121 -4.84 -11.78 -18.75
CA GLY A 121 -5.30 -13.14 -19.04
C GLY A 121 -5.69 -13.96 -17.81
N TYR A 122 -5.66 -13.39 -16.61
CA TYR A 122 -5.95 -14.07 -15.35
C TYR A 122 -7.31 -13.70 -14.79
N GLU A 123 -8.09 -14.70 -14.39
CA GLU A 123 -9.43 -14.50 -13.82
C GLU A 123 -9.40 -13.68 -12.52
N ILE A 124 -8.34 -13.82 -11.73
CA ILE A 124 -8.15 -13.10 -10.46
C ILE A 124 -8.03 -11.57 -10.63
N LEU A 125 -7.75 -11.06 -11.84
CA LEU A 125 -7.79 -9.63 -12.15
C LEU A 125 -9.13 -8.99 -11.78
N LYS A 126 -10.22 -9.74 -11.78
CA LYS A 126 -11.55 -9.27 -11.32
C LYS A 126 -11.62 -8.98 -9.82
N GLY A 127 -10.58 -9.31 -9.06
CA GLY A 127 -10.39 -8.85 -7.69
C GLY A 127 -10.00 -7.38 -7.58
N LEU A 128 -9.56 -6.75 -8.69
CA LEU A 128 -9.24 -5.33 -8.75
C LEU A 128 -10.51 -4.51 -9.02
N ASP A 129 -10.64 -3.35 -8.39
CA ASP A 129 -11.83 -2.50 -8.52
C ASP A 129 -12.02 -2.03 -9.97
N GLY A 130 -13.27 -2.07 -10.45
CA GLY A 130 -13.62 -1.70 -11.83
C GLY A 130 -13.28 -2.75 -12.89
N VAL A 131 -12.51 -3.79 -12.58
CA VAL A 131 -12.15 -4.85 -13.52
C VAL A 131 -13.22 -5.92 -13.58
N ARG A 132 -13.71 -6.24 -14.80
CA ARG A 132 -14.84 -7.17 -15.03
C ARG A 132 -14.48 -8.39 -15.86
N THR A 133 -13.29 -8.43 -16.44
CA THR A 133 -12.86 -9.50 -17.34
C THR A 133 -11.39 -9.83 -17.17
N HIS A 134 -11.02 -11.08 -17.43
CA HIS A 134 -9.62 -11.53 -17.47
C HIS A 134 -8.80 -10.91 -18.62
N GLU A 135 -9.46 -10.32 -19.62
CA GLU A 135 -8.80 -9.61 -20.72
C GLU A 135 -8.26 -8.23 -20.32
N HIS A 136 -8.56 -7.77 -19.10
CA HIS A 136 -7.98 -6.56 -18.55
C HIS A 136 -6.46 -6.63 -18.58
N VAL A 137 -5.84 -5.50 -18.87
CA VAL A 137 -4.37 -5.34 -18.82
C VAL A 137 -4.03 -4.44 -17.65
N GLU A 138 -3.66 -5.05 -16.54
CA GLU A 138 -3.13 -4.31 -15.40
C GLU A 138 -1.66 -4.01 -15.62
N ARG A 139 -1.28 -2.73 -15.50
CA ARG A 139 0.13 -2.31 -15.51
C ARG A 139 0.47 -1.73 -14.16
N VAL A 140 1.32 -2.43 -13.42
CA VAL A 140 1.82 -2.00 -12.11
C VAL A 140 3.14 -1.28 -12.33
N PRO A 141 3.19 0.06 -12.24
CA PRO A 141 4.42 0.82 -12.49
C PRO A 141 5.50 0.52 -11.46
N ILE A 142 6.76 0.65 -11.88
CA ILE A 142 7.94 0.43 -11.06
C ILE A 142 8.72 1.74 -10.95
N LEU A 143 8.92 2.21 -9.73
CA LEU A 143 9.79 3.34 -9.41
C LEU A 143 11.18 2.85 -9.02
N LYS A 144 12.21 3.63 -9.35
CA LYS A 144 13.54 3.42 -8.79
C LYS A 144 13.48 3.60 -7.28
N ASN A 145 14.04 2.65 -6.52
CA ASN A 145 14.16 2.79 -5.08
C ASN A 145 15.17 3.90 -4.72
N SER A 146 14.85 4.71 -3.72
CA SER A 146 15.70 5.80 -3.21
C SER A 146 15.51 5.95 -1.70
N GLN A 147 16.52 6.49 -1.02
CA GLN A 147 16.39 6.96 0.36
C GLN A 147 16.01 8.45 0.43
N ASP A 148 15.94 9.13 -0.71
CA ASP A 148 15.39 10.47 -0.85
C ASP A 148 13.85 10.36 -1.05
N TYR A 149 13.12 10.59 0.03
CA TYR A 149 11.65 10.52 0.01
C TYR A 149 10.99 11.67 -0.76
N VAL A 150 11.71 12.78 -1.03
CA VAL A 150 11.22 13.86 -1.89
C VAL A 150 11.24 13.37 -3.34
N GLU A 151 12.38 12.83 -3.78
CA GLU A 151 12.51 12.20 -5.12
C GLU A 151 11.47 11.09 -5.32
N LEU A 152 11.30 10.20 -4.32
CA LEU A 152 10.31 9.13 -4.40
C LEU A 152 8.87 9.67 -4.50
N ALA A 153 8.54 10.71 -3.75
CA ALA A 153 7.22 11.33 -3.78
C ALA A 153 6.90 11.95 -5.15
N GLU A 154 7.88 12.61 -5.77
CA GLU A 154 7.76 13.16 -7.13
C GLU A 154 7.59 12.05 -8.17
N GLY A 155 8.43 11.02 -8.11
CA GLY A 155 8.33 9.84 -8.96
C GLY A 155 6.98 9.13 -8.82
N LEU A 156 6.46 9.01 -7.59
CA LEU A 156 5.18 8.41 -7.32
C LEU A 156 4.02 9.22 -7.95
N ARG A 157 4.01 10.55 -7.81
CA ARG A 157 3.01 11.41 -8.48
C ARG A 157 3.04 11.24 -9.99
N ALA A 158 4.25 11.23 -10.59
CA ALA A 158 4.43 11.04 -12.03
C ALA A 158 3.89 9.67 -12.49
N ALA A 159 4.20 8.59 -11.77
CA ALA A 159 3.71 7.25 -12.07
C ALA A 159 2.19 7.15 -11.96
N LEU A 160 1.60 7.70 -10.90
CA LEU A 160 0.14 7.70 -10.70
C LEU A 160 -0.62 8.50 -11.77
N HIS A 161 0.02 9.55 -12.31
CA HIS A 161 -0.53 10.31 -13.44
C HIS A 161 -0.39 9.53 -14.76
N GLN A 162 0.75 8.87 -14.99
CA GLN A 162 1.01 8.08 -16.20
C GLN A 162 0.16 6.80 -16.26
N TYR A 163 -0.14 6.20 -15.09
CA TYR A 163 -0.91 4.97 -14.94
C TYR A 163 -2.16 5.20 -14.07
N PRO A 164 -3.16 5.97 -14.57
CA PRO A 164 -4.31 6.36 -13.77
C PRO A 164 -5.19 5.17 -13.33
N GLY A 165 -5.17 4.08 -14.10
CA GLY A 165 -5.92 2.84 -13.80
C GLY A 165 -5.15 1.81 -12.99
N ALA A 166 -3.93 2.09 -12.55
CA ALA A 166 -3.15 1.14 -11.74
C ALA A 166 -3.74 0.97 -10.33
N HIS A 167 -3.72 -0.27 -9.84
CA HIS A 167 -4.16 -0.64 -8.48
C HIS A 167 -3.00 -0.81 -7.50
N GLY A 168 -1.77 -0.62 -7.96
CA GLY A 168 -0.57 -0.64 -7.14
C GLY A 168 0.60 0.04 -7.82
N VAL A 169 1.65 0.29 -7.04
CA VAL A 169 2.95 0.81 -7.48
C VAL A 169 4.06 0.03 -6.78
N LEU A 170 5.05 -0.39 -7.54
CA LEU A 170 6.23 -1.09 -7.04
C LEU A 170 7.41 -0.12 -6.86
N LEU A 171 8.17 -0.29 -5.80
CA LEU A 171 9.53 0.23 -5.71
C LEU A 171 10.51 -0.89 -6.08
N SER A 172 11.44 -0.62 -6.98
CA SER A 172 12.38 -1.61 -7.50
C SER A 172 13.18 -2.30 -6.39
N LYS A 173 13.11 -3.63 -6.32
CA LYS A 173 13.76 -4.48 -5.31
C LYS A 173 13.39 -4.12 -3.87
N HIS A 174 12.19 -3.60 -3.66
CA HIS A 174 11.74 -3.13 -2.35
C HIS A 174 10.37 -3.72 -1.99
N GLY A 175 9.29 -3.19 -2.57
CA GLY A 175 7.95 -3.61 -2.19
C GLY A 175 6.84 -3.00 -3.04
N LEU A 176 5.61 -3.39 -2.71
CA LEU A 176 4.37 -2.95 -3.34
C LEU A 176 3.63 -1.95 -2.44
N TYR A 177 3.14 -0.86 -3.02
CA TYR A 177 2.06 -0.04 -2.49
C TYR A 177 0.77 -0.37 -3.22
N THR A 178 -0.30 -0.59 -2.48
CA THR A 178 -1.67 -0.71 -3.00
C THR A 178 -2.66 0.00 -2.09
N TRP A 179 -3.84 0.31 -2.59
CA TRP A 179 -4.85 1.11 -1.89
C TRP A 179 -6.26 0.63 -2.20
N GLY A 180 -7.25 1.16 -1.50
CA GLY A 180 -8.66 0.90 -1.74
C GLY A 180 -9.56 1.89 -1.00
N GLU A 181 -10.84 1.92 -1.35
CA GLU A 181 -11.88 2.74 -0.72
C GLU A 181 -12.24 2.27 0.71
N SER A 182 -11.63 1.19 1.16
CA SER A 182 -11.70 0.63 2.52
C SER A 182 -10.49 -0.25 2.77
N VAL A 183 -10.24 -0.63 4.03
CA VAL A 183 -9.23 -1.61 4.40
C VAL A 183 -9.48 -2.95 3.69
N ALA A 184 -10.75 -3.38 3.62
CA ALA A 184 -11.13 -4.61 2.92
C ALA A 184 -10.86 -4.55 1.41
N GLY A 185 -11.11 -3.40 0.77
CA GLY A 185 -10.81 -3.16 -0.64
C GLY A 185 -9.30 -3.18 -0.91
N ALA A 186 -8.51 -2.45 -0.13
CA ALA A 186 -7.05 -2.46 -0.24
C ALA A 186 -6.46 -3.86 -0.03
N ARG A 187 -6.98 -4.61 0.95
CA ARG A 187 -6.57 -6.00 1.19
C ARG A 187 -6.90 -6.91 0.01
N ARG A 188 -8.07 -6.76 -0.62
CA ARG A 188 -8.45 -7.54 -1.82
C ARG A 188 -7.52 -7.25 -2.99
N HIS A 189 -7.17 -5.98 -3.23
CA HIS A 189 -6.19 -5.60 -4.26
C HIS A 189 -4.83 -6.22 -3.96
N LEU A 190 -4.37 -6.12 -2.72
CA LEU A 190 -3.12 -6.72 -2.28
C LEU A 190 -3.10 -8.23 -2.54
N ASP A 191 -4.14 -8.96 -2.14
CA ASP A 191 -4.23 -10.41 -2.30
C ASP A 191 -4.22 -10.82 -3.78
N ALA A 192 -4.96 -10.08 -4.63
CA ALA A 192 -4.99 -10.31 -6.07
C ALA A 192 -3.64 -10.03 -6.74
N LEU A 193 -3.00 -8.90 -6.43
CA LEU A 193 -1.72 -8.53 -7.01
C LEU A 193 -0.59 -9.49 -6.58
N GLU A 194 -0.53 -9.86 -5.30
CA GLU A 194 0.49 -10.80 -4.81
C GLU A 194 0.31 -12.20 -5.40
N PHE A 195 -0.93 -12.68 -5.55
CA PHE A 195 -1.20 -13.92 -6.28
C PHE A 195 -0.69 -13.84 -7.72
N LEU A 196 -0.95 -12.74 -8.42
CA LEU A 196 -0.52 -12.54 -9.80
C LEU A 196 1.00 -12.44 -9.93
N PHE A 197 1.66 -11.75 -8.99
CA PHE A 197 3.12 -11.68 -8.95
C PHE A 197 3.74 -13.07 -8.69
N GLU A 198 3.15 -13.88 -7.82
CA GLU A 198 3.62 -15.24 -7.61
C GLU A 198 3.48 -16.09 -8.87
N VAL A 199 2.35 -16.00 -9.57
CA VAL A 199 2.13 -16.73 -10.83
C VAL A 199 3.14 -16.30 -11.89
N GLU A 200 3.34 -14.99 -12.09
CA GLU A 200 4.34 -14.48 -13.06
C GLU A 200 5.77 -14.85 -12.67
N GLY A 201 6.10 -14.81 -11.39
CA GLY A 201 7.45 -15.15 -10.92
C GLY A 201 7.78 -16.65 -10.97
N ARG A 202 6.76 -17.51 -11.09
CA ARG A 202 6.93 -18.98 -11.26
C ARG A 202 6.96 -19.42 -12.72
N ARG A 203 6.70 -18.55 -13.68
CA ARG A 203 6.76 -18.83 -15.13
C ARG A 203 8.18 -18.84 -15.63
#